data_b786a48fc0d79aadaac1c30fae3f216d
#
_entry.id   b786a48fc0d79aadaac1c30fae3f216d
#
_cell.length_a   1.000
_cell.length_b   1.000
_cell.length_c   1.000
_cell.angle_alpha   90.00
_cell.angle_beta   90.00
_cell.angle_gamma   90.00
#
_symmetry.space_group_name_H-M   'P 1'
#
loop_
_entity.id
_entity.type
_entity.pdbx_description
1 polymer ?
#
loop_
_entity_poly.entity_id
_entity_poly.type
_entity_poly.pdbx_seq_one_letter_code
_entity_poly.pdbx_strand_id
1 'polypeptide(L)'
;DKIVAMTRYSATDLLTNLAVRKGKPKYQVFRVQINDVMVRLRMLQNHEIDAYWLAEPQAAKALQADNNVIFSSADAGVHLGVVAVMDKVRRQTEEAAFAEAYDKAVDQINKKGVKYYADLIKKYMKVDDATVRALPDIKYTKIGPPRRSDLLMAHNFLTSGK
;
A
#
# COMPACT_ATOMS: atom_id res chain seq x y z
N ASP A 1 -22.18 -10.65 -8.47
CA ASP A 1 -20.75 -10.82 -8.75
C ASP A 1 -20.05 -9.47 -8.69
N LYS A 2 -18.78 -9.46 -8.26
CA LYS A 2 -17.99 -8.25 -8.10
C LYS A 2 -16.61 -8.41 -8.71
N ILE A 3 -16.10 -7.36 -9.34
CA ILE A 3 -14.81 -7.33 -10.04
C ILE A 3 -13.82 -6.51 -9.23
N VAL A 4 -12.66 -7.13 -8.89
CA VAL A 4 -11.56 -6.48 -8.18
C VAL A 4 -10.34 -6.44 -9.09
N ALA A 5 -9.84 -5.24 -9.40
CA ALA A 5 -8.61 -5.08 -10.15
C ALA A 5 -7.38 -5.15 -9.24
N MET A 6 -6.41 -5.95 -9.63
CA MET A 6 -5.17 -6.17 -8.90
C MET A 6 -4.01 -6.53 -9.86
N THR A 7 -2.83 -6.76 -9.34
CA THR A 7 -1.70 -7.34 -10.07
C THR A 7 -1.45 -8.75 -9.52
N ARG A 8 -1.48 -9.76 -10.36
CA ARG A 8 -1.25 -11.16 -9.95
C ARG A 8 0.12 -11.35 -9.32
N TYR A 9 0.17 -12.25 -8.34
CA TYR A 9 1.41 -12.60 -7.59
C TYR A 9 2.07 -11.40 -6.90
N SER A 10 1.30 -10.36 -6.59
CA SER A 10 1.76 -9.18 -5.89
C SER A 10 1.10 -9.03 -4.52
N ALA A 11 1.52 -8.00 -3.79
CA ALA A 11 0.87 -7.58 -2.54
C ALA A 11 -0.64 -7.37 -2.71
N THR A 12 -1.09 -6.83 -3.84
CA THR A 12 -2.51 -6.56 -4.09
C THR A 12 -3.32 -7.84 -4.31
N ASP A 13 -2.72 -8.88 -4.87
CA ASP A 13 -3.38 -10.19 -5.00
C ASP A 13 -3.47 -10.91 -3.65
N LEU A 14 -2.39 -10.88 -2.85
CA LEU A 14 -2.40 -11.39 -1.48
C LEU A 14 -3.46 -10.68 -0.62
N LEU A 15 -3.52 -9.36 -0.67
CA LEU A 15 -4.52 -8.57 0.06
C LEU A 15 -5.95 -8.90 -0.39
N THR A 16 -6.18 -9.17 -1.68
CA THR A 16 -7.48 -9.62 -2.18
C THR A 16 -7.87 -10.98 -1.56
N ASN A 17 -6.93 -11.92 -1.44
CA ASN A 17 -7.16 -13.19 -0.74
C ASN A 17 -7.56 -12.96 0.71
N LEU A 18 -6.83 -12.09 1.42
CA LEU A 18 -7.09 -11.80 2.83
C LEU A 18 -8.45 -11.09 3.02
N ALA A 19 -8.79 -10.15 2.16
CA ALA A 19 -10.07 -9.45 2.18
C ALA A 19 -11.26 -10.39 1.96
N VAL A 20 -11.17 -11.26 0.96
CA VAL A 20 -12.22 -12.26 0.67
C VAL A 20 -12.35 -13.27 1.81
N ARG A 21 -11.23 -13.75 2.36
CA ARG A 21 -11.25 -14.67 3.50
C ARG A 21 -11.88 -14.06 4.75
N LYS A 22 -11.58 -12.80 5.04
CA LYS A 22 -12.10 -12.09 6.21
C LYS A 22 -13.55 -11.67 6.02
N GLY A 23 -13.89 -11.13 4.86
CA GLY A 23 -15.23 -10.59 4.55
C GLY A 23 -16.26 -11.65 4.22
N LYS A 24 -15.85 -12.84 3.79
CA LYS A 24 -16.71 -13.98 3.39
C LYS A 24 -17.92 -13.52 2.56
N PRO A 25 -17.70 -12.83 1.44
CA PRO A 25 -18.80 -12.28 0.64
C PRO A 25 -19.74 -13.38 0.15
N LYS A 26 -21.04 -13.09 0.11
CA LYS A 26 -22.06 -14.02 -0.41
C LYS A 26 -22.14 -14.06 -1.94
N TYR A 27 -21.31 -13.27 -2.60
CA TYR A 27 -21.21 -13.16 -4.06
C TYR A 27 -19.81 -13.58 -4.53
N GLN A 28 -19.69 -13.93 -5.80
CA GLN A 28 -18.42 -14.27 -6.40
C GLN A 28 -17.57 -13.01 -6.63
N VAL A 29 -16.29 -13.11 -6.30
CA VAL A 29 -15.29 -12.05 -6.51
C VAL A 29 -14.37 -12.46 -7.65
N PHE A 30 -14.52 -11.78 -8.78
CA PHE A 30 -13.65 -11.93 -9.94
C PHE A 30 -12.43 -11.04 -9.82
N ARG A 31 -11.26 -11.57 -10.18
CA ARG A 31 -9.99 -10.84 -10.13
C ARG A 31 -9.53 -10.58 -11.54
N VAL A 32 -9.32 -9.32 -11.87
CA VAL A 32 -8.79 -8.90 -13.16
C VAL A 32 -7.40 -8.30 -12.98
N GLN A 33 -6.48 -8.72 -13.83
CA GLN A 33 -5.12 -8.16 -13.81
C GLN A 33 -5.07 -6.90 -14.65
N ILE A 34 -4.85 -5.78 -13.97
CA ILE A 34 -4.61 -4.48 -14.60
C ILE A 34 -3.43 -3.86 -13.89
N ASN A 35 -2.29 -3.71 -14.57
CA ASN A 35 -1.05 -3.27 -13.92
C ASN A 35 -0.97 -1.75 -13.73
N ASP A 36 -1.60 -0.99 -14.61
CA ASP A 36 -1.59 0.47 -14.55
C ASP A 36 -2.63 0.99 -13.54
N VAL A 37 -2.14 1.73 -12.54
CA VAL A 37 -2.95 2.28 -11.45
C VAL A 37 -3.93 3.34 -11.96
N MET A 38 -3.55 4.14 -12.97
CA MET A 38 -4.41 5.19 -13.53
C MET A 38 -5.52 4.60 -14.40
N VAL A 39 -5.24 3.47 -15.06
CA VAL A 39 -6.28 2.71 -15.78
C VAL A 39 -7.31 2.16 -14.78
N ARG A 40 -6.87 1.56 -13.68
CA ARG A 40 -7.77 1.08 -12.61
C ARG A 40 -8.67 2.20 -12.07
N LEU A 41 -8.08 3.39 -11.81
CA LEU A 41 -8.84 4.53 -11.31
C LEU A 41 -9.95 4.94 -12.28
N ARG A 42 -9.64 5.05 -13.58
CA ARG A 42 -10.65 5.38 -14.60
C ARG A 42 -11.73 4.31 -14.69
N MET A 43 -11.36 3.03 -14.68
CA MET A 43 -12.32 1.93 -14.74
C MET A 43 -13.26 1.91 -13.53
N LEU A 44 -12.75 2.23 -12.33
CA LEU A 44 -13.62 2.38 -11.16
C LEU A 44 -14.58 3.56 -11.31
N GLN A 45 -14.10 4.72 -11.78
CA GLN A 45 -14.93 5.91 -12.02
C GLN A 45 -16.00 5.68 -13.09
N ASN A 46 -15.69 4.84 -14.08
CA ASN A 46 -16.64 4.45 -15.13
C ASN A 46 -17.53 3.26 -14.73
N HIS A 47 -17.45 2.77 -13.49
CA HIS A 47 -18.18 1.59 -13.01
C HIS A 47 -17.91 0.29 -13.80
N GLU A 48 -16.74 0.18 -14.44
CA GLU A 48 -16.29 -1.03 -15.15
C GLU A 48 -15.70 -2.09 -14.20
N ILE A 49 -15.27 -1.67 -13.01
CA ILE A 49 -14.85 -2.53 -11.89
C ILE A 49 -15.48 -2.04 -10.59
N ASP A 50 -15.64 -2.94 -9.62
CA ASP A 50 -16.26 -2.62 -8.33
C ASP A 50 -15.26 -2.17 -7.27
N ALA A 51 -14.01 -2.66 -7.35
CA ALA A 51 -12.95 -2.30 -6.41
C ALA A 51 -11.55 -2.46 -7.01
N TYR A 52 -10.57 -1.79 -6.41
CA TYR A 52 -9.16 -1.97 -6.75
C TYR A 52 -8.26 -1.54 -5.58
N TRP A 53 -6.98 -1.91 -5.64
CA TRP A 53 -6.00 -1.61 -4.62
C TRP A 53 -5.18 -0.37 -4.95
N LEU A 54 -5.08 0.52 -3.99
CA LEU A 54 -4.28 1.74 -4.07
C LEU A 54 -3.36 1.86 -2.85
N ALA A 55 -2.19 2.41 -3.09
CA ALA A 55 -1.36 2.95 -2.02
C ALA A 55 -1.70 4.43 -1.78
N GLU A 56 -1.31 4.97 -0.62
CA GLU A 56 -1.35 6.40 -0.39
C GLU A 56 -0.24 7.11 -1.23
N PRO A 57 -0.51 8.32 -1.73
CA PRO A 57 -1.69 9.15 -1.53
C PRO A 57 -2.85 8.94 -2.53
N GLN A 58 -2.75 7.96 -3.44
CA GLN A 58 -3.78 7.73 -4.45
C GLN A 58 -5.09 7.23 -3.83
N ALA A 59 -5.02 6.49 -2.72
CA ALA A 59 -6.22 6.08 -1.99
C ALA A 59 -6.97 7.31 -1.44
N ALA A 60 -6.27 8.26 -0.81
CA ALA A 60 -6.86 9.50 -0.35
C ALA A 60 -7.48 10.33 -1.49
N LYS A 61 -6.87 10.31 -2.69
CA LYS A 61 -7.45 10.93 -3.88
C LYS A 61 -8.72 10.24 -4.36
N ALA A 62 -8.77 8.91 -4.32
CA ALA A 62 -9.96 8.16 -4.71
C ALA A 62 -11.16 8.43 -3.78
N LEU A 63 -10.92 8.66 -2.48
CA LEU A 63 -11.96 9.01 -1.51
C LEU A 63 -12.68 10.33 -1.85
N GLN A 64 -12.04 11.24 -2.58
CA GLN A 64 -12.67 12.50 -2.99
C GLN A 64 -13.68 12.33 -4.13
N ALA A 65 -13.75 11.17 -4.75
CA ALA A 65 -14.65 10.81 -5.85
C ALA A 65 -15.70 9.78 -5.40
N ASP A 66 -16.28 9.98 -4.22
CA ASP A 66 -17.33 9.13 -3.62
C ASP A 66 -17.00 7.64 -3.52
N ASN A 67 -15.71 7.30 -3.44
CA ASN A 67 -15.27 5.94 -3.16
C ASN A 67 -15.07 5.72 -1.66
N ASN A 68 -15.07 4.46 -1.23
CA ASN A 68 -14.88 4.08 0.15
C ASN A 68 -13.76 3.05 0.31
N VAL A 69 -13.00 3.14 1.39
CA VAL A 69 -12.06 2.07 1.78
C VAL A 69 -12.86 0.95 2.44
N ILE A 70 -12.83 -0.23 1.83
CA ILE A 70 -13.51 -1.42 2.36
C ILE A 70 -12.56 -2.38 3.07
N PHE A 71 -11.26 -2.28 2.81
CA PHE A 71 -10.23 -3.12 3.42
C PHE A 71 -8.84 -2.53 3.18
N SER A 72 -7.95 -2.66 4.14
CA SER A 72 -6.58 -2.16 4.10
C SER A 72 -5.55 -3.20 4.56
N SER A 73 -4.26 -2.95 4.33
CA SER A 73 -3.17 -3.75 4.91
C SER A 73 -3.15 -3.68 6.45
N ALA A 74 -3.61 -2.58 7.03
CA ALA A 74 -3.76 -2.44 8.48
C ALA A 74 -4.85 -3.38 9.01
N ASP A 75 -5.99 -3.50 8.32
CA ASP A 75 -7.05 -4.45 8.68
C ASP A 75 -6.59 -5.91 8.57
N ALA A 76 -5.68 -6.17 7.63
CA ALA A 76 -5.05 -7.49 7.48
C ALA A 76 -3.94 -7.74 8.53
N GLY A 77 -3.45 -6.70 9.19
CA GLY A 77 -2.34 -6.79 10.13
C GLY A 77 -1.00 -7.15 9.48
N VAL A 78 -0.80 -6.83 8.19
CA VAL A 78 0.40 -7.19 7.40
C VAL A 78 1.19 -5.97 6.96
N HIS A 79 2.53 -6.13 6.90
CA HIS A 79 3.45 -5.18 6.30
C HIS A 79 4.02 -5.78 5.03
N LEU A 80 3.67 -5.23 3.88
CA LEU A 80 3.99 -5.80 2.56
C LEU A 80 5.06 -5.00 1.79
N GLY A 81 5.50 -3.86 2.33
CA GLY A 81 6.60 -3.06 1.78
C GLY A 81 7.92 -3.39 2.44
N VAL A 82 8.97 -3.49 1.65
CA VAL A 82 10.36 -3.65 2.12
C VAL A 82 11.28 -2.72 1.34
N VAL A 83 12.37 -2.28 2.00
CA VAL A 83 13.49 -1.64 1.32
C VAL A 83 14.53 -2.71 1.02
N ALA A 84 14.83 -2.91 -0.26
CA ALA A 84 15.86 -3.84 -0.70
C ALA A 84 17.14 -3.07 -1.03
N VAL A 85 18.26 -3.55 -0.53
CA VAL A 85 19.58 -3.00 -0.85
C VAL A 85 20.42 -4.03 -1.59
N MET A 86 21.24 -3.56 -2.51
CA MET A 86 22.16 -4.43 -3.26
C MET A 86 23.29 -4.87 -2.34
N ASP A 87 23.78 -6.11 -2.50
CA ASP A 87 24.86 -6.68 -1.69
C ASP A 87 26.13 -5.81 -1.67
N LYS A 88 26.45 -5.13 -2.78
CA LYS A 88 27.61 -4.23 -2.87
C LYS A 88 27.54 -3.01 -1.96
N VAL A 89 26.36 -2.58 -1.53
CA VAL A 89 26.18 -1.46 -0.58
C VAL A 89 25.85 -1.93 0.84
N ARG A 90 25.60 -3.21 1.00
CA ARG A 90 25.32 -3.82 2.30
C ARG A 90 26.54 -3.73 3.21
N ARG A 91 26.31 -3.29 4.44
CA ARG A 91 27.34 -3.08 5.47
C ARG A 91 28.33 -1.95 5.14
N GLN A 92 27.99 -1.06 4.23
CA GLN A 92 28.79 0.14 3.96
C GLN A 92 28.25 1.35 4.73
N THR A 93 29.02 2.42 4.73
CA THR A 93 28.66 3.68 5.39
C THR A 93 27.36 4.25 4.86
N GLU A 94 27.08 4.06 3.56
CA GLU A 94 25.87 4.52 2.88
C GLU A 94 24.60 3.83 3.41
N GLU A 95 24.66 2.52 3.69
CA GLU A 95 23.53 1.80 4.29
C GLU A 95 23.20 2.34 5.68
N ALA A 96 24.23 2.55 6.51
CA ALA A 96 24.06 3.10 7.84
C ALA A 96 23.52 4.55 7.81
N ALA A 97 24.03 5.38 6.91
CA ALA A 97 23.56 6.76 6.73
C ALA A 97 22.11 6.81 6.25
N PHE A 98 21.73 5.93 5.32
CA PHE A 98 20.35 5.80 4.88
C PHE A 98 19.43 5.39 6.02
N ALA A 99 19.80 4.36 6.79
CA ALA A 99 19.01 3.87 7.92
C ALA A 99 18.81 4.97 8.99
N GLU A 100 19.87 5.70 9.33
CA GLU A 100 19.78 6.82 10.26
C GLU A 100 18.87 7.95 9.76
N ALA A 101 19.00 8.32 8.49
CA ALA A 101 18.16 9.36 7.88
C ALA A 101 16.69 8.93 7.83
N TYR A 102 16.44 7.67 7.48
CA TYR A 102 15.08 7.09 7.47
C TYR A 102 14.47 7.13 8.87
N ASP A 103 15.18 6.66 9.89
CA ASP A 103 14.70 6.63 11.27
C ASP A 103 14.42 8.03 11.83
N LYS A 104 15.27 9.01 11.52
CA LYS A 104 15.03 10.43 11.85
C LYS A 104 13.75 10.96 11.17
N ALA A 105 13.54 10.61 9.90
CA ALA A 105 12.34 11.01 9.19
C ALA A 105 11.08 10.38 9.81
N VAL A 106 11.14 9.10 10.18
CA VAL A 106 10.05 8.39 10.87
C VAL A 106 9.73 9.06 12.22
N ASP A 107 10.73 9.39 13.02
CA ASP A 107 10.52 10.08 14.30
C ASP A 107 9.83 11.45 14.08
N GLN A 108 10.26 12.20 13.09
CA GLN A 108 9.68 13.51 12.76
C GLN A 108 8.22 13.38 12.27
N ILE A 109 7.94 12.44 11.36
CA ILE A 109 6.59 12.23 10.84
C ILE A 109 5.66 11.75 11.96
N ASN A 110 6.10 10.83 12.80
CA ASN A 110 5.31 10.33 13.91
C ASN A 110 5.02 11.38 14.99
N LYS A 111 5.95 12.35 15.17
CA LYS A 111 5.80 13.45 16.11
C LYS A 111 4.87 14.55 15.59
N LYS A 112 5.04 14.95 14.34
CA LYS A 112 4.35 16.11 13.75
C LYS A 112 3.10 15.73 12.94
N GLY A 113 2.97 14.48 12.56
CA GLY A 113 1.96 13.98 11.62
C GLY A 113 2.36 14.23 10.16
N VAL A 114 1.87 13.35 9.28
CA VAL A 114 2.19 13.39 7.84
C VAL A 114 1.75 14.71 7.19
N LYS A 115 0.62 15.26 7.63
CA LYS A 115 0.04 16.52 7.08
C LYS A 115 0.88 17.76 7.35
N TYR A 116 1.73 17.73 8.37
CA TYR A 116 2.71 18.81 8.62
C TYR A 116 3.68 18.99 7.44
N TYR A 117 3.92 17.93 6.69
CA TYR A 117 4.82 17.92 5.53
C TYR A 117 4.09 18.09 4.19
N ALA A 118 2.94 18.77 4.19
CA ALA A 118 2.08 18.97 3.03
C ALA A 118 2.83 19.43 1.77
N ASP A 119 3.74 20.43 1.92
CA ASP A 119 4.48 20.96 0.78
C ASP A 119 5.44 19.96 0.16
N LEU A 120 6.09 19.11 0.99
CA LEU A 120 6.93 18.02 0.50
C LEU A 120 6.09 16.97 -0.24
N ILE A 121 4.95 16.58 0.35
CA ILE A 121 4.05 15.60 -0.26
C ILE A 121 3.53 16.12 -1.60
N LYS A 122 3.05 17.35 -1.67
CA LYS A 122 2.59 17.98 -2.93
C LYS A 122 3.69 18.01 -3.99
N LYS A 123 4.90 18.41 -3.59
CA LYS A 123 6.05 18.51 -4.49
C LYS A 123 6.44 17.15 -5.08
N TYR A 124 6.59 16.13 -4.25
CA TYR A 124 7.15 14.83 -4.66
C TYR A 124 6.09 13.84 -5.15
N MET A 125 4.89 13.87 -4.57
CA MET A 125 3.79 12.95 -4.93
C MET A 125 2.83 13.56 -5.96
N LYS A 126 3.00 14.85 -6.31
CA LYS A 126 2.18 15.57 -7.29
C LYS A 126 0.67 15.48 -7.00
N VAL A 127 0.31 15.72 -5.77
CA VAL A 127 -1.07 15.74 -5.28
C VAL A 127 -1.46 17.14 -4.81
N ASP A 128 -2.77 17.39 -4.71
CA ASP A 128 -3.33 18.65 -4.25
C ASP A 128 -3.53 18.72 -2.73
N ASP A 129 -3.91 19.87 -2.22
CA ASP A 129 -4.17 20.09 -0.79
C ASP A 129 -5.34 19.25 -0.26
N ALA A 130 -6.34 18.98 -1.09
CA ALA A 130 -7.48 18.16 -0.68
C ALA A 130 -7.05 16.71 -0.42
N THR A 131 -6.21 16.16 -1.29
CA THR A 131 -5.60 14.83 -1.12
C THR A 131 -4.76 14.77 0.15
N VAL A 132 -3.92 15.80 0.41
CA VAL A 132 -3.09 15.82 1.63
C VAL A 132 -3.97 15.87 2.90
N ARG A 133 -5.04 16.66 2.90
CA ARG A 133 -5.99 16.69 4.03
C ARG A 133 -6.68 15.36 4.28
N ALA A 134 -6.94 14.60 3.22
CA ALA A 134 -7.60 13.29 3.29
C ALA A 134 -6.67 12.15 3.70
N LEU A 135 -5.34 12.37 3.77
CA LEU A 135 -4.39 11.33 4.20
C LEU A 135 -4.74 10.84 5.61
N PRO A 136 -4.72 9.52 5.83
CA PRO A 136 -4.95 8.96 7.16
C PRO A 136 -3.75 9.24 8.09
N ASP A 137 -4.01 9.25 9.40
CA ASP A 137 -2.96 9.33 10.42
C ASP A 137 -2.29 7.96 10.59
N ILE A 138 -1.21 7.76 9.83
CA ILE A 138 -0.43 6.52 9.85
C ILE A 138 0.77 6.71 10.78
N LYS A 139 1.04 5.71 11.62
CA LYS A 139 2.29 5.60 12.36
C LYS A 139 3.27 4.73 11.56
N TYR A 140 4.43 5.29 11.30
CA TYR A 140 5.49 4.62 10.56
C TYR A 140 6.44 3.92 11.52
N THR A 141 7.00 2.81 11.10
CA THR A 141 7.99 2.04 11.87
C THR A 141 9.40 2.36 11.39
N LYS A 142 10.36 2.37 12.34
CA LYS A 142 11.77 2.48 12.01
C LYS A 142 12.25 1.31 11.17
N ILE A 143 13.38 1.51 10.48
CA ILE A 143 13.97 0.47 9.64
C ILE A 143 14.37 -0.74 10.49
N GLY A 144 14.13 -1.93 9.96
CA GLY A 144 14.43 -3.17 10.62
C GLY A 144 14.14 -4.37 9.71
N PRO A 145 14.47 -5.58 10.15
CA PRO A 145 14.18 -6.77 9.37
C PRO A 145 12.67 -6.95 9.18
N PRO A 146 12.23 -7.46 8.03
CA PRO A 146 10.82 -7.79 7.81
C PRO A 146 10.35 -8.81 8.83
N ARG A 147 9.09 -8.72 9.26
CA ARG A 147 8.51 -9.70 10.20
C ARG A 147 8.47 -11.08 9.56
N ARG A 148 8.92 -12.09 10.31
CA ARG A 148 8.93 -13.49 9.83
C ARG A 148 7.53 -13.96 9.40
N SER A 149 6.48 -13.53 10.11
CA SER A 149 5.09 -13.85 9.77
C SER A 149 4.69 -13.34 8.38
N ASP A 150 5.10 -12.11 8.01
CA ASP A 150 4.78 -11.52 6.72
C ASP A 150 5.56 -12.20 5.58
N LEU A 151 6.83 -12.56 5.83
CA LEU A 151 7.64 -13.32 4.89
C LEU A 151 7.06 -14.71 4.63
N LEU A 152 6.65 -15.43 5.68
CA LEU A 152 6.02 -16.75 5.55
C LEU A 152 4.67 -16.66 4.82
N MET A 153 3.88 -15.64 5.13
CA MET A 153 2.60 -15.42 4.44
C MET A 153 2.80 -15.15 2.94
N ALA A 154 3.74 -14.30 2.57
CA ALA A 154 4.08 -14.02 1.18
C ALA A 154 4.62 -15.27 0.47
N HIS A 155 5.52 -16.01 1.11
CA HIS A 155 6.07 -17.27 0.57
C HIS A 155 4.97 -18.29 0.33
N ASN A 156 4.13 -18.56 1.32
CA ASN A 156 3.03 -19.51 1.19
C ASN A 156 2.03 -19.13 0.10
N PHE A 157 1.74 -17.82 -0.01
CA PHE A 157 0.89 -17.31 -1.06
C PHE A 157 1.49 -17.56 -2.46
N LEU A 158 2.78 -17.28 -2.65
CA LEU A 158 3.45 -17.46 -3.93
C LEU A 158 3.66 -18.93 -4.32
N THR A 159 3.72 -19.83 -3.34
CA THR A 159 3.94 -21.27 -3.57
C THR A 159 2.65 -22.10 -3.62
N SER A 160 1.54 -21.60 -3.09
CA SER A 160 0.26 -22.34 -3.04
C SER A 160 -0.46 -22.47 -4.39
N GLY A 161 0.02 -21.82 -5.42
CA GLY A 161 -0.53 -21.88 -6.80
C GLY A 161 0.29 -22.74 -7.77
N LYS A 162 1.20 -23.57 -7.26
CA LYS A 162 2.00 -24.49 -8.09
C LYS A 162 1.45 -25.90 -8.03
#